data_aeb7e6f7dc9e549be53ae6b0f2f3159e
#
_entry.id   aeb7e6f7dc9e549be53ae6b0f2f3159e
#
_cell.length_a   1.000
_cell.length_b   1.000
_cell.length_c   1.000
_cell.angle_alpha   90.00
_cell.angle_beta   90.00
_cell.angle_gamma   90.00
#
_symmetry.space_group_name_H-M   'P 1'
#
loop_
_entity.id
_entity.type
_entity.pdbx_description
1 polymer ?
#
loop_
_entity_poly.entity_id
_entity_poly.type
_entity_poly.pdbx_seq_one_letter_code
_entity_poly.pdbx_strand_id
1 'polypeptide(L)'
;LSLHDALPIYLRALKSELTAGDSYTPSAIFDSLPFRGIQLASDDNMLPDSMKGFAPTIHGIAKSNAQVTIRQNGYTIDQRYVSPGAFTIDDLYSTASSGDLSVEIKESDGSITRYSVPYSAVPILQREGRLKYAATAASYRGDSSQKEDVKFGQATLIWGLPHGFTVYGGTQFADHYRALALGTGANLGDWGAISVDLTQARSTLADDSEHQGQSTRFL
;
A
#
# COMPACT_ATOMS: atom_id res chain seq x y z
N LEU A 1 18.87 30.61 7.66
CA LEU A 1 17.78 29.75 8.16
C LEU A 1 16.82 29.54 7.00
N SER A 2 16.97 28.42 6.31
CA SER A 2 16.06 27.96 5.26
C SER A 2 14.82 27.38 5.95
N LEU A 3 13.76 28.13 6.02
CA LEU A 3 12.43 27.66 6.45
C LEU A 3 11.83 26.84 5.30
N HIS A 4 12.19 25.58 5.22
CA HIS A 4 11.64 24.60 4.27
C HIS A 4 10.94 23.48 5.02
N ASP A 5 10.16 23.86 6.04
CA ASP A 5 9.53 22.85 6.88
C ASP A 5 8.05 22.77 6.55
N ALA A 6 7.66 21.61 6.03
CA ALA A 6 6.27 21.18 6.04
C ALA A 6 5.82 21.06 7.50
N LEU A 7 4.61 21.54 7.79
CA LEU A 7 3.97 21.34 9.09
C LEU A 7 3.10 20.09 9.03
N PRO A 8 3.50 18.98 9.65
CA PRO A 8 2.67 17.80 9.75
C PRO A 8 1.62 17.98 10.86
N ILE A 9 0.37 17.75 10.50
CA ILE A 9 -0.77 17.73 11.44
C ILE A 9 -1.36 16.34 11.43
N TYR A 10 -1.30 15.66 12.56
CA TYR A 10 -1.73 14.27 12.69
C TYR A 10 -3.22 14.15 13.01
N LEU A 11 -3.98 13.53 12.11
CA LEU A 11 -5.41 13.27 12.23
C LEU A 11 -5.64 11.84 12.73
N ARG A 12 -5.63 11.63 14.04
CA ARG A 12 -5.71 10.30 14.66
C ARG A 12 -6.94 9.50 14.26
N ALA A 13 -8.10 10.15 14.14
CA ALA A 13 -9.34 9.48 13.75
C ALA A 13 -9.29 8.87 12.34
N LEU A 14 -8.52 9.47 11.44
CA LEU A 14 -8.35 9.04 10.05
C LEU A 14 -7.05 8.25 9.84
N LYS A 15 -6.21 8.12 10.86
CA LYS A 15 -4.85 7.57 10.76
C LYS A 15 -4.09 8.20 9.59
N SER A 16 -4.12 9.54 9.52
CA SER A 16 -3.64 10.32 8.40
C SER A 16 -2.86 11.53 8.87
N GLU A 17 -1.99 12.01 7.99
CA GLU A 17 -1.22 13.23 8.16
C GLU A 17 -1.71 14.27 7.16
N LEU A 18 -1.99 15.46 7.65
CA LEU A 18 -2.19 16.66 6.83
C LEU A 18 -0.89 17.43 6.83
N THR A 19 -0.22 17.51 5.69
CA THR A 19 1.02 18.25 5.50
C THR A 19 0.73 19.57 4.83
N ALA A 20 1.22 20.68 5.38
CA ALA A 20 1.15 22.01 4.78
C ALA A 20 2.55 22.60 4.63
N GLY A 21 2.93 23.00 3.42
CA GLY A 21 4.26 23.53 3.10
C GLY A 21 4.94 22.83 1.94
N ASP A 22 6.26 22.73 1.98
CA ASP A 22 7.09 22.05 0.97
C ASP A 22 7.22 20.56 1.31
N SER A 23 6.82 19.68 0.39
CA SER A 23 6.87 18.23 0.58
C SER A 23 6.89 17.51 -0.78
N TYR A 24 6.70 16.18 -0.75
CA TYR A 24 6.68 15.31 -1.91
C TYR A 24 5.40 14.49 -1.97
N THR A 25 4.86 14.30 -3.17
CA THR A 25 3.70 13.40 -3.36
C THR A 25 4.13 11.94 -3.19
N PRO A 26 3.21 11.04 -2.73
CA PRO A 26 3.50 9.62 -2.65
C PRO A 26 3.81 9.00 -4.01
N SER A 27 4.81 8.12 -4.05
CA SER A 27 5.33 7.48 -5.28
C SER A 27 4.71 6.11 -5.59
N ALA A 28 3.62 5.72 -4.91
CA ALA A 28 3.08 4.37 -5.06
C ALA A 28 2.42 4.12 -6.42
N ILE A 29 1.78 5.13 -7.03
CA ILE A 29 1.05 5.03 -8.30
C ILE A 29 1.68 5.91 -9.37
N PHE A 30 1.89 7.18 -9.06
CA PHE A 30 2.59 8.15 -9.90
C PHE A 30 3.99 8.42 -9.37
N ASP A 31 4.86 8.98 -10.21
CA ASP A 31 6.16 9.46 -9.75
C ASP A 31 5.99 10.55 -8.69
N SER A 32 6.92 10.58 -7.74
CA SER A 32 6.94 11.57 -6.68
C SER A 32 7.26 12.95 -7.22
N LEU A 33 6.42 13.92 -6.92
CA LEU A 33 6.59 15.31 -7.33
C LEU A 33 6.88 16.19 -6.12
N PRO A 34 7.91 17.05 -6.17
CA PRO A 34 8.11 18.08 -5.15
C PRO A 34 7.02 19.15 -5.28
N PHE A 35 6.46 19.54 -4.15
CA PHE A 35 5.36 20.50 -4.15
C PHE A 35 5.45 21.50 -3.00
N ARG A 36 4.76 22.63 -3.16
CA ARG A 36 4.37 23.54 -2.09
C ARG A 36 2.87 23.66 -2.07
N GLY A 37 2.23 23.25 -0.98
CA GLY A 37 0.79 23.25 -0.86
C GLY A 37 0.29 22.48 0.33
N ILE A 38 -0.81 21.78 0.15
CA ILE A 38 -1.43 20.94 1.17
C ILE A 38 -1.60 19.50 0.65
N GLN A 39 -1.36 18.54 1.52
CA GLN A 39 -1.55 17.12 1.25
C GLN A 39 -2.18 16.44 2.46
N LEU A 40 -3.24 15.68 2.22
CA LEU A 40 -3.78 14.73 3.19
C LEU A 40 -3.44 13.33 2.71
N ALA A 41 -2.72 12.57 3.52
CA ALA A 41 -2.34 11.20 3.20
C ALA A 41 -2.52 10.27 4.41
N SER A 42 -2.88 9.02 4.16
CA SER A 42 -2.85 7.98 5.18
C SER A 42 -1.41 7.77 5.65
N ASP A 43 -1.20 7.70 6.97
CA ASP A 43 0.13 7.53 7.56
C ASP A 43 0.28 6.15 8.19
N ASP A 44 1.18 5.36 7.60
CA ASP A 44 1.51 4.02 8.07
C ASP A 44 2.20 4.04 9.46
N ASN A 45 2.81 5.15 9.86
CA ASN A 45 3.45 5.30 11.16
C ASN A 45 2.44 5.37 12.31
N MET A 46 1.17 5.69 12.02
CA MET A 46 0.09 5.66 13.00
C MET A 46 -0.49 4.27 13.23
N LEU A 47 0.04 3.26 12.57
CA LEU A 47 -0.35 1.88 12.76
C LEU A 47 0.63 1.15 13.67
N PRO A 48 0.17 0.14 14.42
CA PRO A 48 1.06 -0.82 15.04
C PRO A 48 2.00 -1.44 14.00
N ASP A 49 3.24 -1.72 14.38
CA ASP A 49 4.24 -2.26 13.44
C ASP A 49 3.78 -3.58 12.81
N SER A 50 3.03 -4.40 13.55
CA SER A 50 2.41 -5.63 13.03
C SER A 50 1.41 -5.39 11.91
N MET A 51 0.86 -4.19 11.78
CA MET A 51 -0.12 -3.82 10.75
C MET A 51 0.51 -3.10 9.56
N LYS A 52 1.80 -2.76 9.61
CA LYS A 52 2.51 -2.11 8.50
C LYS A 52 2.86 -3.13 7.42
N GLY A 53 2.83 -2.69 6.16
CA GLY A 53 3.13 -3.53 5.01
C GLY A 53 2.10 -4.63 4.75
N PHE A 54 2.35 -5.43 3.72
CA PHE A 54 1.51 -6.58 3.38
C PHE A 54 1.88 -7.80 4.22
N ALA A 55 0.89 -8.50 4.75
CA ALA A 55 0.98 -9.88 5.20
C ALA A 55 -0.39 -10.55 4.99
N PRO A 56 -0.44 -11.83 4.61
CA PRO A 56 -1.69 -12.53 4.42
C PRO A 56 -2.40 -12.73 5.76
N THR A 57 -3.71 -12.75 5.72
CA THR A 57 -4.53 -13.14 6.86
C THR A 57 -4.55 -14.67 6.96
N ILE A 58 -4.28 -15.19 8.13
CA ILE A 58 -4.30 -16.63 8.40
C ILE A 58 -5.66 -17.00 8.97
N HIS A 59 -6.33 -17.94 8.32
CA HIS A 59 -7.60 -18.49 8.80
C HIS A 59 -7.42 -19.97 9.17
N GLY A 60 -8.01 -20.38 10.26
CA GLY A 60 -7.96 -21.79 10.67
C GLY A 60 -9.10 -22.19 11.59
N ILE A 61 -9.18 -23.48 11.89
CA ILE A 61 -10.13 -24.05 12.84
C ILE A 61 -9.35 -24.89 13.84
N ALA A 62 -9.48 -24.56 15.11
CA ALA A 62 -8.96 -25.33 16.22
C ALA A 62 -10.09 -26.20 16.82
N LYS A 63 -9.84 -27.47 17.04
CA LYS A 63 -10.81 -28.41 17.64
C LYS A 63 -10.83 -28.30 19.17
N SER A 64 -9.72 -27.88 19.75
CA SER A 64 -9.51 -27.67 21.18
C SER A 64 -8.72 -26.39 21.40
N ASN A 65 -8.33 -26.09 22.64
CA ASN A 65 -7.29 -25.08 22.87
C ASN A 65 -6.02 -25.53 22.17
N ALA A 66 -5.60 -24.75 21.19
CA ALA A 66 -4.49 -25.12 20.31
C ALA A 66 -3.39 -24.07 20.32
N GLN A 67 -2.18 -24.51 20.07
CA GLN A 67 -1.04 -23.64 19.81
C GLN A 67 -0.86 -23.52 18.30
N VAL A 68 -0.96 -22.31 17.76
CA VAL A 68 -0.70 -22.00 16.38
C VAL A 68 0.72 -21.47 16.26
N THR A 69 1.54 -22.12 15.45
CA THR A 69 2.90 -21.69 15.15
C THR A 69 3.01 -21.40 13.65
N ILE A 70 3.46 -20.21 13.31
CA ILE A 70 3.66 -19.77 11.92
C ILE A 70 5.14 -19.65 11.66
N ARG A 71 5.60 -20.33 10.62
CA ARG A 71 7.01 -20.33 10.21
C ARG A 71 7.15 -19.85 8.77
N GLN A 72 8.24 -19.15 8.50
CA GLN A 72 8.68 -18.78 7.16
C GLN A 72 10.12 -19.20 6.97
N ASN A 73 10.42 -19.91 5.88
CA ASN A 73 11.76 -20.41 5.58
C ASN A 73 12.41 -21.17 6.76
N GLY A 74 11.59 -21.89 7.53
CA GLY A 74 12.02 -22.65 8.72
C GLY A 74 12.09 -21.86 10.02
N TYR A 75 12.00 -20.53 9.99
CA TYR A 75 12.03 -19.67 11.18
C TYR A 75 10.62 -19.39 11.69
N THR A 76 10.41 -19.48 12.99
CA THR A 76 9.14 -19.10 13.63
C THR A 76 9.01 -17.58 13.60
N ILE A 77 7.96 -17.07 12.95
CA ILE A 77 7.67 -15.65 12.85
C ILE A 77 6.54 -15.22 13.79
N ASP A 78 5.65 -16.15 14.15
CA ASP A 78 4.59 -15.92 15.13
C ASP A 78 4.21 -17.22 15.83
N GLN A 79 3.77 -17.10 17.09
CA GLN A 79 3.27 -18.22 17.89
C GLN A 79 2.27 -17.72 18.90
N ARG A 80 1.06 -18.29 18.87
CA ARG A 80 -0.01 -17.90 19.81
C ARG A 80 -0.92 -19.05 20.15
N TYR A 81 -1.67 -18.91 21.25
CA TYR A 81 -2.72 -19.84 21.63
C TYR A 81 -4.07 -19.33 21.14
N VAL A 82 -4.89 -20.25 20.65
CA VAL A 82 -6.24 -19.97 20.16
C VAL A 82 -7.24 -20.86 20.89
N SER A 83 -8.45 -20.33 21.08
CA SER A 83 -9.58 -21.08 21.64
C SER A 83 -10.20 -22.02 20.59
N PRO A 84 -10.96 -23.04 21.02
CA PRO A 84 -11.68 -23.90 20.08
C PRO A 84 -12.61 -23.10 19.18
N GLY A 85 -12.64 -23.45 17.89
CA GLY A 85 -13.46 -22.81 16.87
C GLY A 85 -12.63 -22.20 15.74
N ALA A 86 -13.30 -21.41 14.92
CA ALA A 86 -12.63 -20.66 13.85
C ALA A 86 -11.79 -19.51 14.45
N PHE A 87 -10.57 -19.35 13.96
CA PHE A 87 -9.69 -18.25 14.33
C PHE A 87 -9.17 -17.52 13.11
N THR A 88 -8.84 -16.25 13.30
CA THR A 88 -8.25 -15.39 12.28
C THR A 88 -7.06 -14.66 12.88
N ILE A 89 -5.94 -14.64 12.15
CA ILE A 89 -4.73 -13.89 12.51
C ILE A 89 -4.49 -12.88 11.36
N ASP A 90 -4.75 -11.62 11.62
CA ASP A 90 -4.69 -10.51 10.66
C ASP A 90 -3.59 -9.49 11.00
N ASP A 91 -2.94 -9.65 12.15
CA ASP A 91 -1.92 -8.77 12.69
C ASP A 91 -0.49 -9.33 12.59
N LEU A 92 -0.27 -10.26 11.65
CA LEU A 92 1.05 -10.83 11.42
C LEU A 92 2.04 -9.76 10.96
N TYR A 93 3.26 -9.75 11.50
CA TYR A 93 4.30 -8.85 11.02
C TYR A 93 4.62 -9.14 9.55
N SER A 94 4.72 -8.06 8.75
CA SER A 94 5.22 -8.20 7.38
C SER A 94 6.71 -8.53 7.42
N THR A 95 7.12 -9.52 6.62
CA THR A 95 8.53 -9.89 6.47
C THR A 95 9.05 -9.39 5.12
N ALA A 96 10.34 -9.06 5.07
CA ALA A 96 10.98 -8.66 3.82
C ALA A 96 11.25 -9.84 2.87
N SER A 97 11.10 -11.07 3.37
CA SER A 97 11.35 -12.29 2.61
C SER A 97 10.09 -12.77 1.91
N SER A 98 10.19 -13.19 0.67
CA SER A 98 9.18 -14.01 0.01
C SER A 98 9.34 -15.46 0.43
N GLY A 99 8.26 -16.22 0.43
CA GLY A 99 8.24 -17.64 0.78
C GLY A 99 7.03 -17.99 1.63
N ASP A 100 6.49 -19.17 1.39
CA ASP A 100 5.26 -19.64 2.02
C ASP A 100 5.34 -19.67 3.53
N LEU A 101 4.23 -19.33 4.16
CA LEU A 101 4.05 -19.46 5.59
C LEU A 101 3.54 -20.85 5.92
N SER A 102 4.35 -21.63 6.62
CA SER A 102 3.92 -22.92 7.17
C SER A 102 3.17 -22.66 8.48
N VAL A 103 1.88 -22.98 8.50
CA VAL A 103 1.01 -22.86 9.68
C VAL A 103 0.86 -24.26 10.31
N GLU A 104 1.23 -24.37 11.56
CA GLU A 104 1.09 -25.59 12.36
C GLU A 104 0.11 -25.33 13.51
N ILE A 105 -0.97 -26.10 13.58
CA ILE A 105 -1.93 -26.10 14.67
C ILE A 105 -1.69 -27.35 15.50
N LYS A 106 -1.23 -27.19 16.74
CA LYS A 106 -1.06 -28.27 17.70
C LYS A 106 -2.17 -28.25 18.73
N GLU A 107 -3.03 -29.23 18.68
CA GLU A 107 -4.17 -29.38 19.58
C GLU A 107 -3.75 -29.85 20.99
N SER A 108 -4.65 -29.74 21.97
CA SER A 108 -4.39 -30.20 23.35
C SER A 108 -4.21 -31.71 23.47
N ASP A 109 -4.76 -32.50 22.55
CA ASP A 109 -4.58 -33.95 22.48
C ASP A 109 -3.26 -34.36 21.82
N GLY A 110 -2.45 -33.38 21.38
CA GLY A 110 -1.18 -33.58 20.70
C GLY A 110 -1.29 -33.78 19.19
N SER A 111 -2.51 -33.81 18.63
CA SER A 111 -2.69 -33.86 17.17
C SER A 111 -2.19 -32.57 16.50
N ILE A 112 -1.60 -32.73 15.30
CA ILE A 112 -1.00 -31.62 14.58
C ILE A 112 -1.60 -31.55 13.19
N THR A 113 -2.13 -30.37 12.85
CA THR A 113 -2.57 -30.02 11.50
C THR A 113 -1.60 -29.01 10.91
N ARG A 114 -1.20 -29.20 9.64
CA ARG A 114 -0.29 -28.29 8.91
C ARG A 114 -0.90 -27.91 7.60
N TYR A 115 -0.72 -26.64 7.23
CA TYR A 115 -1.05 -26.12 5.91
C TYR A 115 -0.11 -24.97 5.56
N SER A 116 -0.02 -24.64 4.27
CA SER A 116 0.78 -23.54 3.77
C SER A 116 -0.12 -22.37 3.38
N VAL A 117 0.35 -21.16 3.66
CA VAL A 117 -0.27 -19.92 3.22
C VAL A 117 0.75 -19.15 2.39
N PRO A 118 0.44 -18.93 1.13
CA PRO A 118 1.35 -18.27 0.23
C PRO A 118 1.64 -16.82 0.64
N TYR A 119 2.90 -16.42 0.58
CA TYR A 119 3.32 -15.07 0.90
C TYR A 119 4.34 -14.54 -0.09
N SER A 120 4.03 -13.41 -0.70
CA SER A 120 4.94 -12.67 -1.54
C SER A 120 4.82 -11.16 -1.25
N ALA A 121 5.95 -10.51 -1.00
CA ALA A 121 6.00 -9.10 -0.69
C ALA A 121 6.15 -8.28 -1.96
N VAL A 122 5.05 -7.73 -2.47
CA VAL A 122 5.05 -6.72 -3.54
C VAL A 122 4.61 -5.38 -2.95
N PRO A 123 5.33 -4.28 -3.18
CA PRO A 123 5.10 -3.01 -2.49
C PRO A 123 3.68 -2.43 -2.64
N ILE A 124 2.98 -2.74 -3.73
CA ILE A 124 1.63 -2.23 -3.98
C ILE A 124 0.54 -3.01 -3.24
N LEU A 125 0.83 -4.26 -2.81
CA LEU A 125 -0.15 -5.07 -2.11
C LEU A 125 -0.48 -4.50 -0.74
N GLN A 126 -1.77 -4.50 -0.39
CA GLN A 126 -2.29 -4.07 0.90
C GLN A 126 -3.00 -5.20 1.61
N ARG A 127 -3.02 -5.15 2.94
CA ARG A 127 -3.80 -6.08 3.77
C ARG A 127 -5.28 -5.95 3.47
N GLU A 128 -6.00 -7.03 3.67
CA GLU A 128 -7.45 -7.07 3.55
C GLU A 128 -8.10 -5.97 4.41
N GLY A 129 -9.03 -5.23 3.80
CA GLY A 129 -9.75 -4.13 4.42
C GLY A 129 -8.94 -2.83 4.59
N ARG A 130 -7.63 -2.85 4.29
CA ARG A 130 -6.81 -1.65 4.42
C ARG A 130 -7.00 -0.71 3.24
N LEU A 131 -7.28 0.55 3.57
CA LEU A 131 -7.36 1.64 2.62
C LEU A 131 -6.18 2.60 2.84
N LYS A 132 -5.40 2.82 1.78
CA LYS A 132 -4.34 3.82 1.71
C LYS A 132 -4.72 4.87 0.68
N TYR A 133 -4.64 6.14 1.05
CA TYR A 133 -5.04 7.23 0.18
C TYR A 133 -4.15 8.45 0.36
N ALA A 134 -4.10 9.29 -0.67
CA ALA A 134 -3.53 10.61 -0.60
C ALA A 134 -4.27 11.56 -1.52
N ALA A 135 -4.43 12.81 -1.08
CA ALA A 135 -4.96 13.90 -1.86
C ALA A 135 -4.08 15.13 -1.68
N THR A 136 -3.56 15.68 -2.78
CA THR A 136 -2.63 16.81 -2.81
C THR A 136 -3.20 17.92 -3.67
N ALA A 137 -3.16 19.16 -3.18
CA ALA A 137 -3.45 20.37 -3.93
C ALA A 137 -2.32 21.36 -3.71
N ALA A 138 -1.55 21.66 -4.76
CA ALA A 138 -0.27 22.32 -4.59
C ALA A 138 0.24 22.98 -5.88
N SER A 139 1.31 23.77 -5.72
CA SER A 139 2.14 24.24 -6.84
C SER A 139 3.39 23.38 -6.95
N TYR A 140 3.77 23.01 -8.16
CA TYR A 140 4.99 22.23 -8.45
C TYR A 140 6.23 23.04 -8.13
N ARG A 141 7.22 22.40 -7.53
CA ARG A 141 8.52 22.99 -7.18
C ARG A 141 9.62 22.37 -8.03
N GLY A 142 9.84 22.90 -9.24
CA GLY A 142 10.97 22.50 -10.07
C GLY A 142 12.26 23.22 -9.73
N ASP A 143 13.39 22.63 -10.09
CA ASP A 143 14.75 23.17 -9.87
C ASP A 143 15.14 24.31 -10.84
N SER A 144 14.29 24.63 -11.81
CA SER A 144 14.59 25.65 -12.80
C SER A 144 14.23 27.05 -12.30
N SER A 145 15.13 27.99 -12.54
CA SER A 145 14.99 29.42 -12.22
C SER A 145 13.90 30.15 -13.04
N GLN A 146 13.15 29.47 -13.88
CA GLN A 146 11.93 29.95 -14.51
C GLN A 146 10.74 29.53 -13.65
N LYS A 147 10.25 30.51 -12.91
CA LYS A 147 9.06 30.40 -12.07
C LYS A 147 7.79 30.32 -12.92
N GLU A 148 7.40 29.15 -13.34
CA GLU A 148 5.99 28.87 -13.55
C GLU A 148 5.50 28.05 -12.36
N ASP A 149 4.72 28.68 -11.48
CA ASP A 149 4.02 28.03 -10.39
C ASP A 149 2.88 27.19 -10.97
N VAL A 150 3.21 26.07 -11.60
CA VAL A 150 2.21 25.15 -12.15
C VAL A 150 1.42 24.56 -11.01
N LYS A 151 0.16 24.94 -10.93
CA LYS A 151 -0.78 24.37 -9.95
C LYS A 151 -1.21 22.98 -10.40
N PHE A 152 -1.21 22.05 -9.49
CA PHE A 152 -1.68 20.69 -9.76
C PHE A 152 -2.46 20.10 -8.59
N GLY A 153 -3.25 19.11 -8.92
CA GLY A 153 -3.90 18.25 -7.96
C GLY A 153 -3.58 16.79 -8.25
N GLN A 154 -3.44 16.00 -7.22
CA GLN A 154 -3.24 14.56 -7.30
C GLN A 154 -4.12 13.88 -6.26
N ALA A 155 -4.77 12.80 -6.65
CA ALA A 155 -5.44 11.91 -5.73
C ALA A 155 -5.07 10.46 -6.04
N THR A 156 -4.80 9.68 -5.01
CA THR A 156 -4.46 8.25 -5.12
C THR A 156 -5.23 7.45 -4.08
N LEU A 157 -5.58 6.22 -4.44
CA LEU A 157 -6.28 5.27 -3.59
C LEU A 157 -5.73 3.88 -3.84
N ILE A 158 -5.46 3.13 -2.76
CA ILE A 158 -5.04 1.73 -2.79
C ILE A 158 -5.88 0.99 -1.74
N TRP A 159 -6.57 -0.06 -2.16
CA TRP A 159 -7.45 -0.80 -1.28
C TRP A 159 -7.18 -2.30 -1.35
N GLY A 160 -6.89 -2.89 -0.18
CA GLY A 160 -6.72 -4.32 -0.01
C GLY A 160 -8.07 -5.03 0.08
N LEU A 161 -8.29 -5.97 -0.80
CA LEU A 161 -9.48 -6.81 -0.88
C LEU A 161 -9.21 -8.19 -0.28
N PRO A 162 -10.27 -8.99 0.01
CA PRO A 162 -10.12 -10.38 0.42
C PRO A 162 -9.30 -11.22 -0.56
N HIS A 163 -8.74 -12.31 -0.07
CA HIS A 163 -7.97 -13.29 -0.85
C HIS A 163 -6.67 -12.75 -1.47
N GLY A 164 -6.05 -11.73 -0.86
CA GLY A 164 -4.77 -11.20 -1.32
C GLY A 164 -4.84 -10.33 -2.59
N PHE A 165 -6.04 -9.85 -2.96
CA PHE A 165 -6.21 -8.88 -4.03
C PHE A 165 -6.03 -7.46 -3.52
N THR A 166 -5.52 -6.59 -4.38
CA THR A 166 -5.43 -5.15 -4.16
C THR A 166 -5.86 -4.43 -5.42
N VAL A 167 -6.72 -3.44 -5.28
CA VAL A 167 -7.06 -2.52 -6.37
C VAL A 167 -6.51 -1.16 -6.06
N TYR A 168 -6.04 -0.45 -7.08
CA TYR A 168 -5.49 0.87 -6.90
C TYR A 168 -5.75 1.76 -8.10
N GLY A 169 -5.74 3.05 -7.85
CA GLY A 169 -5.92 4.02 -8.90
C GLY A 169 -5.58 5.42 -8.43
N GLY A 170 -5.43 6.31 -9.38
CA GLY A 170 -5.14 7.70 -9.09
C GLY A 170 -5.39 8.60 -10.28
N THR A 171 -5.49 9.89 -9.99
CA THR A 171 -5.61 10.94 -10.98
C THR A 171 -4.65 12.07 -10.65
N GLN A 172 -4.08 12.66 -11.71
CA GLN A 172 -3.32 13.90 -11.65
C GLN A 172 -3.95 14.89 -12.63
N PHE A 173 -4.01 16.14 -12.24
CA PHE A 173 -4.48 17.23 -13.09
C PHE A 173 -3.69 18.51 -12.83
N ALA A 174 -3.33 19.17 -13.90
CA ALA A 174 -2.74 20.51 -13.94
C ALA A 174 -3.37 21.26 -15.11
N ASP A 175 -3.05 22.53 -15.30
CA ASP A 175 -3.68 23.38 -16.31
C ASP A 175 -3.70 22.75 -17.71
N HIS A 176 -2.62 22.10 -18.11
CA HIS A 176 -2.44 21.49 -19.44
C HIS A 176 -2.11 19.99 -19.39
N TYR A 177 -2.31 19.33 -18.23
CA TYR A 177 -2.00 17.93 -18.04
C TYR A 177 -3.08 17.21 -17.23
N ARG A 178 -3.46 16.02 -17.70
CA ARG A 178 -4.34 15.11 -16.98
C ARG A 178 -3.85 13.68 -17.12
N ALA A 179 -3.80 12.96 -16.04
CA ALA A 179 -3.47 11.53 -16.05
C ALA A 179 -4.45 10.77 -15.17
N LEU A 180 -4.79 9.57 -15.62
CA LEU A 180 -5.58 8.58 -14.89
C LEU A 180 -4.79 7.27 -14.87
N ALA A 181 -4.63 6.68 -13.71
CA ALA A 181 -4.04 5.37 -13.52
C ALA A 181 -5.03 4.45 -12.82
N LEU A 182 -5.13 3.21 -13.29
CA LEU A 182 -5.92 2.15 -12.67
C LEU A 182 -5.12 0.86 -12.71
N GLY A 183 -5.14 0.11 -11.63
CA GLY A 183 -4.41 -1.14 -11.54
C GLY A 183 -4.97 -2.11 -10.52
N THR A 184 -4.50 -3.32 -10.61
CA THR A 184 -4.80 -4.38 -9.67
C THR A 184 -3.56 -5.20 -9.40
N GLY A 185 -3.45 -5.70 -8.18
CA GLY A 185 -2.43 -6.64 -7.75
C GLY A 185 -3.05 -7.86 -7.10
N ALA A 186 -2.40 -8.99 -7.23
CA ALA A 186 -2.82 -10.23 -6.62
C ALA A 186 -1.61 -11.01 -6.08
N ASN A 187 -1.77 -11.60 -4.91
CA ASN A 187 -0.87 -12.62 -4.39
C ASN A 187 -1.29 -13.97 -4.96
N LEU A 188 -0.45 -14.56 -5.81
CA LEU A 188 -0.72 -15.83 -6.51
C LEU A 188 -0.14 -17.04 -5.78
N GLY A 189 0.27 -16.88 -4.55
CA GLY A 189 0.81 -17.95 -3.77
C GLY A 189 2.20 -18.39 -4.20
N ASP A 190 2.37 -19.70 -4.44
CA ASP A 190 3.62 -20.31 -4.87
C ASP A 190 4.19 -19.69 -6.16
N TRP A 191 3.34 -19.02 -6.93
CA TRP A 191 3.70 -18.32 -8.18
C TRP A 191 4.15 -16.87 -7.91
N GLY A 192 4.17 -16.44 -6.65
CA GLY A 192 4.56 -15.09 -6.25
C GLY A 192 3.41 -14.11 -6.24
N ALA A 193 3.65 -12.88 -6.62
CA ALA A 193 2.63 -11.85 -6.74
C ALA A 193 2.78 -11.10 -8.06
N ILE A 194 1.68 -10.63 -8.58
CA ILE A 194 1.62 -9.89 -9.83
C ILE A 194 0.84 -8.59 -9.62
N SER A 195 1.28 -7.52 -10.27
CA SER A 195 0.45 -6.35 -10.44
C SER A 195 0.47 -5.84 -11.87
N VAL A 196 -0.66 -5.31 -12.28
CA VAL A 196 -0.85 -4.74 -13.63
C VAL A 196 -1.56 -3.40 -13.48
N ASP A 197 -1.01 -2.37 -14.10
CA ASP A 197 -1.67 -1.08 -14.19
C ASP A 197 -1.64 -0.49 -15.59
N LEU A 198 -2.64 0.33 -15.84
CA LEU A 198 -2.82 1.11 -17.06
C LEU A 198 -2.83 2.59 -16.67
N THR A 199 -1.97 3.36 -17.25
CA THR A 199 -1.94 4.82 -17.09
C THR A 199 -2.22 5.47 -18.43
N GLN A 200 -3.21 6.35 -18.47
CA GLN A 200 -3.50 7.21 -19.60
C GLN A 200 -3.20 8.66 -19.22
N ALA A 201 -2.37 9.31 -20.00
CA ALA A 201 -2.03 10.72 -19.84
C ALA A 201 -2.41 11.51 -21.07
N ARG A 202 -2.86 12.75 -20.87
CA ARG A 202 -3.12 13.75 -21.92
C ARG A 202 -2.44 15.04 -21.53
N SER A 203 -1.73 15.65 -22.47
CA SER A 203 -1.13 16.97 -22.30
C SER A 203 -1.43 17.83 -23.52
N THR A 204 -1.74 19.09 -23.27
CA THR A 204 -1.86 20.11 -24.31
C THR A 204 -0.62 20.99 -24.24
N LEU A 205 0.13 21.07 -25.33
CA LEU A 205 1.33 21.92 -25.42
C LEU A 205 0.95 23.37 -25.72
N ALA A 206 1.92 24.27 -25.57
CA ALA A 206 1.75 25.69 -25.81
C ALA A 206 1.37 26.07 -27.26
N ASP A 207 1.50 25.14 -28.20
CA ASP A 207 1.11 25.24 -29.60
C ASP A 207 -0.31 24.70 -29.89
N ASP A 208 -1.12 24.46 -28.83
CA ASP A 208 -2.45 23.83 -28.87
C ASP A 208 -2.43 22.38 -29.42
N SER A 209 -1.29 21.74 -29.55
CA SER A 209 -1.22 20.34 -29.93
C SER A 209 -1.55 19.42 -28.74
N GLU A 210 -2.48 18.48 -28.94
CA GLU A 210 -2.83 17.45 -27.94
C GLU A 210 -1.93 16.23 -28.11
N HIS A 211 -1.27 15.84 -27.03
CA HIS A 211 -0.52 14.59 -26.94
C HIS A 211 -1.20 13.63 -25.97
N GLN A 212 -1.40 12.40 -26.42
CA GLN A 212 -1.92 11.31 -25.60
C GLN A 212 -0.86 10.23 -25.45
N GLY A 213 -0.62 9.79 -24.24
CA GLY A 213 0.24 8.67 -23.91
C GLY A 213 -0.50 7.60 -23.14
N GLN A 214 -0.22 6.34 -23.42
CA GLN A 214 -0.67 5.20 -22.66
C GLN A 214 0.56 4.41 -22.20
N SER A 215 0.56 3.99 -20.96
CA SER A 215 1.58 3.13 -20.38
C SER A 215 0.91 1.94 -19.69
N THR A 216 1.47 0.77 -19.89
CA THR A 216 1.09 -0.44 -19.16
C THR A 216 2.31 -0.92 -18.41
N ARG A 217 2.16 -1.11 -17.12
CA ARG A 217 3.24 -1.60 -16.25
C ARG A 217 2.84 -2.96 -15.68
N PHE A 218 3.77 -3.88 -15.67
CA PHE A 218 3.69 -5.20 -15.06
C PHE A 218 4.81 -5.34 -14.02
N LEU A 219 4.47 -5.82 -12.85
CA LEU A 219 5.41 -6.12 -11.76
C LEU A 219 5.14 -7.54 -11.23
#